data_ad96ce48d3101d24d610ab2d1cf77e17
#
_entry.id   ad96ce48d3101d24d610ab2d1cf77e17
#
_cell.length_a   1.000
_cell.length_b   1.000
_cell.length_c   1.000
_cell.angle_alpha   90.00
_cell.angle_beta   90.00
_cell.angle_gamma   90.00
#
_symmetry.space_group_name_H-M   'P 1'
#
loop_
_entity.id
_entity.type
_entity.pdbx_description
1 polymer ?
#
loop_
_entity_poly.entity_id
_entity_poly.type
_entity_poly.pdbx_seq_one_letter_code
_entity_poly.pdbx_strand_id
1 'polypeptide(L)'
;LMMVTEKDEFIYHDMITHVAMATNPSIKKVLVIGGGDGGTVRELTRYSHIEKIDMVEIDKLVVDVSREYLPITASKLDDPRVSLYFEDGIRFVADTKEIYDLILVDSTDPIGPGEGLFTTEFYQNCFNILSDNGILVNQSESPYYDQFSHEMKRAHKKIKNIFPISKVY
;
A
#
# COMPACT_ATOMS: atom_id res chain seq x y z
N LEU A 1 9.64 -10.57 15.07
CA LEU A 1 8.93 -9.33 14.73
C LEU A 1 7.46 -9.68 14.49
N MET A 2 6.56 -9.01 15.18
CA MET A 2 5.12 -9.19 14.98
C MET A 2 4.67 -8.13 13.97
N MET A 3 4.11 -8.54 12.84
CA MET A 3 3.73 -7.63 11.75
C MET A 3 2.24 -7.27 11.81
N VAL A 4 1.40 -8.19 12.27
CA VAL A 4 -0.05 -7.98 12.39
C VAL A 4 -0.60 -8.74 13.60
N THR A 5 -1.62 -8.20 14.27
CA THR A 5 -2.41 -8.89 15.29
C THR A 5 -3.90 -8.61 15.07
N GLU A 6 -4.76 -9.60 15.26
CA GLU A 6 -6.21 -9.42 15.14
C GLU A 6 -6.79 -8.39 16.13
N LYS A 7 -6.04 -8.06 17.18
CA LYS A 7 -6.49 -7.17 18.24
C LYS A 7 -6.48 -5.70 17.84
N ASP A 8 -5.50 -5.28 17.04
CA ASP A 8 -5.21 -3.87 16.77
C ASP A 8 -4.92 -3.55 15.29
N GLU A 9 -4.97 -4.56 14.41
CA GLU A 9 -4.70 -4.40 12.97
C GLU A 9 -5.59 -3.32 12.32
N PHE A 10 -6.82 -3.17 12.82
CA PHE A 10 -7.77 -2.21 12.28
C PHE A 10 -7.28 -0.77 12.38
N ILE A 11 -6.49 -0.41 13.41
CA ILE A 11 -5.93 0.94 13.57
C ILE A 11 -5.05 1.27 12.36
N TYR A 12 -4.20 0.32 11.96
CA TYR A 12 -3.32 0.48 10.82
C TYR A 12 -4.08 0.48 9.49
N HIS A 13 -4.93 -0.51 9.26
CA HIS A 13 -5.66 -0.66 7.99
C HIS A 13 -6.66 0.49 7.76
N ASP A 14 -7.30 0.99 8.81
CA ASP A 14 -8.14 2.18 8.75
C ASP A 14 -7.31 3.41 8.32
N MET A 15 -6.15 3.61 8.94
CA MET A 15 -5.33 4.80 8.66
C MET A 15 -4.73 4.77 7.25
N ILE A 16 -4.17 3.65 6.80
CA ILE A 16 -3.58 3.56 5.47
C ILE A 16 -4.63 3.72 4.36
N THR A 17 -5.87 3.28 4.59
CA THR A 17 -6.93 3.26 3.59
C THR A 17 -7.80 4.51 3.63
N HIS A 18 -8.41 4.80 4.78
CA HIS A 18 -9.52 5.75 4.83
C HIS A 18 -9.09 7.21 4.74
N VAL A 19 -7.86 7.56 5.13
CA VAL A 19 -7.35 8.93 4.97
C VAL A 19 -7.29 9.32 3.48
N ALA A 20 -6.79 8.43 2.63
CA ALA A 20 -6.74 8.66 1.19
C ALA A 20 -8.15 8.70 0.57
N MET A 21 -9.01 7.75 0.94
CA MET A 21 -10.39 7.68 0.45
C MET A 21 -11.24 8.90 0.84
N ALA A 22 -11.02 9.45 2.04
CA ALA A 22 -11.67 10.68 2.48
C ALA A 22 -11.11 11.93 1.76
N THR A 23 -9.83 11.90 1.39
CA THR A 23 -9.18 13.01 0.67
C THR A 23 -9.64 13.10 -0.78
N ASN A 24 -9.81 11.96 -1.44
CA ASN A 24 -10.34 11.90 -2.81
C ASN A 24 -11.46 10.85 -2.92
N PRO A 25 -12.74 11.25 -2.82
CA PRO A 25 -13.87 10.32 -2.90
C PRO A 25 -14.15 9.79 -4.32
N SER A 26 -13.38 10.21 -5.32
CA SER A 26 -13.52 9.77 -6.72
C SER A 26 -12.62 8.60 -7.10
N ILE A 27 -11.87 8.05 -6.15
CA ILE A 27 -10.96 6.90 -6.37
C ILE A 27 -11.77 5.69 -6.82
N LYS A 28 -11.39 5.10 -7.96
CA LYS A 28 -12.02 3.92 -8.57
C LYS A 28 -11.08 2.75 -8.79
N LYS A 29 -9.83 3.05 -9.16
CA LYS A 29 -8.80 2.04 -9.41
C LYS A 29 -7.68 2.17 -8.39
N VAL A 30 -7.41 1.09 -7.68
CA VAL A 30 -6.45 1.05 -6.58
C VAL A 30 -5.38 -0.01 -6.84
N LEU A 31 -4.14 0.34 -6.58
CA LEU A 31 -3.01 -0.59 -6.51
C LEU A 31 -2.57 -0.71 -5.05
N VAL A 32 -2.47 -1.93 -4.55
CA VAL A 32 -1.87 -2.25 -3.25
C VAL A 32 -0.57 -3.01 -3.50
N ILE A 33 0.53 -2.54 -2.95
CA ILE A 33 1.85 -3.18 -3.03
C ILE A 33 2.18 -3.75 -1.65
N GLY A 34 2.28 -5.07 -1.55
CA GLY A 34 2.28 -5.81 -0.30
C GLY A 34 0.85 -6.07 0.19
N GLY A 35 0.64 -5.99 1.48
CA GLY A 35 -0.68 -6.17 2.10
C GLY A 35 -1.20 -7.61 2.09
N GLY A 36 -0.28 -8.58 2.08
CA GLY A 36 -0.59 -10.01 1.95
C GLY A 36 -1.51 -10.58 3.03
N ASP A 37 -1.70 -9.88 4.16
CA ASP A 37 -2.69 -10.24 5.17
C ASP A 37 -4.13 -9.95 4.73
N GLY A 38 -4.33 -9.06 3.75
CA GLY A 38 -5.62 -8.71 3.17
C GLY A 38 -6.38 -7.60 3.88
N GLY A 39 -5.88 -7.04 4.98
CA GLY A 39 -6.59 -6.03 5.77
C GLY A 39 -6.84 -4.75 4.98
N THR A 40 -5.82 -4.25 4.28
CA THR A 40 -5.95 -3.08 3.38
C THR A 40 -6.98 -3.33 2.28
N VAL A 41 -6.97 -4.50 1.65
CA VAL A 41 -7.96 -4.90 0.64
C VAL A 41 -9.35 -4.97 1.24
N ARG A 42 -9.51 -5.53 2.45
CA ARG A 42 -10.79 -5.58 3.17
C ARG A 42 -11.36 -4.16 3.34
N GLU A 43 -10.56 -3.21 3.78
CA GLU A 43 -11.02 -1.83 3.99
C GLU A 43 -11.39 -1.15 2.67
N LEU A 44 -10.64 -1.34 1.60
CA LEU A 44 -10.96 -0.82 0.27
C LEU A 44 -12.29 -1.37 -0.25
N THR A 45 -12.60 -2.65 -0.02
CA THR A 45 -13.85 -3.26 -0.52
C THR A 45 -15.12 -2.70 0.13
N ARG A 46 -15.02 -1.96 1.24
CA ARG A 46 -16.14 -1.24 1.87
C ARG A 46 -16.67 -0.09 1.01
N TYR A 47 -15.87 0.38 0.06
CA TYR A 47 -16.26 1.45 -0.87
C TYR A 47 -16.87 0.85 -2.14
N SER A 48 -18.18 0.97 -2.31
CA SER A 48 -18.91 0.37 -3.43
C SER A 48 -18.59 1.00 -4.79
N HIS A 49 -18.02 2.21 -4.81
CA HIS A 49 -17.62 2.91 -6.03
C HIS A 49 -16.22 2.52 -6.55
N ILE A 50 -15.43 1.77 -5.76
CA ILE A 50 -14.18 1.18 -6.25
C ILE A 50 -14.54 0.10 -7.28
N GLU A 51 -13.94 0.21 -8.47
CA GLU A 51 -14.18 -0.66 -9.60
C GLU A 51 -13.12 -1.78 -9.70
N LYS A 52 -11.88 -1.48 -9.32
CA LYS A 52 -10.74 -2.41 -9.44
C LYS A 52 -9.73 -2.22 -8.32
N ILE A 53 -9.26 -3.34 -7.77
CA ILE A 53 -8.17 -3.40 -6.80
C ILE A 53 -7.15 -4.42 -7.31
N ASP A 54 -5.98 -3.96 -7.72
CA ASP A 54 -4.84 -4.82 -8.01
C ASP A 54 -3.97 -4.91 -6.76
N MET A 55 -3.71 -6.10 -6.26
CA MET A 55 -2.82 -6.34 -5.14
C MET A 55 -1.60 -7.14 -5.61
N VAL A 56 -0.41 -6.60 -5.39
CA VAL A 56 0.87 -7.19 -5.81
C VAL A 56 1.66 -7.57 -4.58
N GLU A 57 1.72 -8.86 -4.30
CA GLU A 57 2.43 -9.44 -3.15
C GLU A 57 3.56 -10.35 -3.67
N ILE A 58 4.77 -10.13 -3.16
CA ILE A 58 5.93 -10.90 -3.61
C ILE A 58 5.90 -12.35 -3.12
N ASP A 59 5.32 -12.58 -1.94
CA ASP A 59 5.28 -13.90 -1.31
C ASP A 59 3.85 -14.45 -1.23
N LYS A 60 3.52 -15.33 -2.16
CA LYS A 60 2.24 -16.04 -2.16
C LYS A 60 1.93 -16.75 -0.84
N LEU A 61 2.97 -17.24 -0.13
CA LEU A 61 2.77 -17.97 1.12
C LEU A 61 2.16 -17.07 2.20
N VAL A 62 2.48 -15.77 2.21
CA VAL A 62 1.87 -14.81 3.14
C VAL A 62 0.36 -14.77 2.95
N VAL A 63 -0.11 -14.71 1.71
CA VAL A 63 -1.55 -14.73 1.39
C VAL A 63 -2.21 -16.06 1.80
N ASP A 64 -1.58 -17.19 1.48
CA ASP A 64 -2.12 -18.50 1.80
C ASP A 64 -2.24 -18.71 3.32
N VAL A 65 -1.20 -18.34 4.08
CA VAL A 65 -1.19 -18.40 5.55
C VAL A 65 -2.22 -17.44 6.16
N SER A 66 -2.37 -16.24 5.59
CA SER A 66 -3.35 -15.26 6.07
C SER A 66 -4.79 -15.74 5.86
N ARG A 67 -5.09 -16.41 4.76
CA ARG A 67 -6.40 -17.04 4.55
C ARG A 67 -6.72 -18.10 5.60
N GLU A 68 -5.72 -18.85 6.06
CA GLU A 68 -5.89 -19.92 7.04
C GLU A 68 -5.96 -19.40 8.48
N TYR A 69 -5.05 -18.48 8.84
CA TYR A 69 -4.85 -18.08 10.24
C TYR A 69 -5.36 -16.67 10.58
N LEU A 70 -5.62 -15.82 9.57
CA LEU A 70 -6.14 -14.47 9.73
C LEU A 70 -7.40 -14.26 8.87
N PRO A 71 -8.44 -15.11 9.03
CA PRO A 71 -9.60 -15.10 8.14
C PRO A 71 -10.39 -13.77 8.18
N ILE A 72 -10.25 -12.98 9.23
CA ILE A 72 -10.90 -11.66 9.35
C ILE A 72 -10.26 -10.67 8.39
N THR A 73 -8.94 -10.54 8.38
CA THR A 73 -8.22 -9.64 7.47
C THR A 73 -8.32 -10.10 6.03
N ALA A 74 -8.08 -11.39 5.78
CA ALA A 74 -8.08 -12.00 4.46
C ALA A 74 -9.49 -12.17 3.83
N SER A 75 -10.56 -11.81 4.54
CA SER A 75 -11.96 -12.10 4.17
C SER A 75 -12.40 -11.57 2.80
N LYS A 76 -11.68 -10.62 2.23
CA LYS A 76 -12.05 -9.94 0.98
C LYS A 76 -11.03 -10.12 -0.15
N LEU A 77 -10.06 -10.98 0.02
CA LEU A 77 -9.08 -11.28 -1.04
C LEU A 77 -9.71 -11.93 -2.28
N ASP A 78 -10.89 -12.51 -2.13
CA ASP A 78 -11.65 -13.13 -3.23
C ASP A 78 -12.85 -12.27 -3.71
N ASP A 79 -12.90 -10.98 -3.34
CA ASP A 79 -13.90 -10.03 -3.88
C ASP A 79 -13.72 -9.92 -5.40
N PRO A 80 -14.78 -9.93 -6.22
CA PRO A 80 -14.69 -9.93 -7.68
C PRO A 80 -13.97 -8.72 -8.28
N ARG A 81 -13.76 -7.65 -7.52
CA ARG A 81 -13.00 -6.47 -7.92
C ARG A 81 -11.50 -6.61 -7.69
N VAL A 82 -11.06 -7.65 -6.96
CA VAL A 82 -9.67 -7.87 -6.54
C VAL A 82 -8.97 -8.80 -7.51
N SER A 83 -7.80 -8.39 -7.97
CA SER A 83 -6.86 -9.21 -8.74
C SER A 83 -5.57 -9.35 -7.95
N LEU A 84 -5.16 -10.59 -7.69
CA LEU A 84 -3.91 -10.89 -6.96
C LEU A 84 -2.79 -11.20 -7.96
N TYR A 85 -1.67 -10.51 -7.82
CA TYR A 85 -0.44 -10.74 -8.57
C TYR A 85 0.66 -11.16 -7.59
N PHE A 86 1.32 -12.28 -7.89
CA PHE A 86 2.41 -12.78 -7.06
C PHE A 86 3.74 -12.51 -7.77
N GLU A 87 4.21 -11.27 -7.62
CA GLU A 87 5.43 -10.78 -8.27
C GLU A 87 6.04 -9.58 -7.51
N ASP A 88 7.20 -9.14 -7.98
CA ASP A 88 7.90 -7.98 -7.41
C ASP A 88 7.15 -6.67 -7.74
N GLY A 89 6.66 -5.98 -6.71
CA GLY A 89 5.96 -4.71 -6.84
C GLY A 89 6.78 -3.60 -7.49
N ILE A 90 8.11 -3.62 -7.35
CA ILE A 90 9.00 -2.66 -8.00
C ILE A 90 8.95 -2.82 -9.51
N ARG A 91 9.02 -4.07 -9.98
CA ARG A 91 8.90 -4.39 -11.41
C ARG A 91 7.50 -4.10 -11.93
N PHE A 92 6.48 -4.47 -11.16
CA PHE A 92 5.09 -4.22 -11.54
C PHE A 92 4.84 -2.74 -11.86
N VAL A 93 5.25 -1.80 -10.97
CA VAL A 93 5.04 -0.36 -11.22
C VAL A 93 5.91 0.19 -12.35
N ALA A 94 7.05 -0.44 -12.65
CA ALA A 94 7.89 -0.04 -13.77
C ALA A 94 7.33 -0.48 -15.13
N ASP A 95 6.67 -1.65 -15.18
CA ASP A 95 6.27 -2.31 -16.43
C ASP A 95 4.79 -2.08 -16.79
N THR A 96 3.92 -1.84 -15.79
CA THR A 96 2.48 -1.66 -16.01
C THR A 96 2.16 -0.42 -16.85
N LYS A 97 1.09 -0.53 -17.65
CA LYS A 97 0.50 0.59 -18.40
C LYS A 97 -0.85 1.04 -17.81
N GLU A 98 -1.30 0.37 -16.75
CA GLU A 98 -2.49 0.77 -16.03
C GLU A 98 -2.25 2.09 -15.29
N ILE A 99 -3.33 2.88 -15.18
CA ILE A 99 -3.33 4.12 -14.39
C ILE A 99 -4.22 3.92 -13.18
N TYR A 100 -3.73 4.32 -12.02
CA TYR A 100 -4.42 4.15 -10.75
C TYR A 100 -4.77 5.50 -10.12
N ASP A 101 -5.87 5.55 -9.38
CA ASP A 101 -6.27 6.73 -8.61
C ASP A 101 -5.66 6.73 -7.20
N LEU A 102 -5.29 5.55 -6.72
CA LEU A 102 -4.67 5.35 -5.43
C LEU A 102 -3.63 4.24 -5.51
N ILE A 103 -2.46 4.49 -4.96
CA ILE A 103 -1.42 3.48 -4.73
C ILE A 103 -1.16 3.42 -3.22
N LEU A 104 -1.34 2.25 -2.61
CA LEU A 104 -1.03 1.99 -1.22
C LEU A 104 0.21 1.08 -1.16
N VAL A 105 1.29 1.57 -0.57
CA VAL A 105 2.50 0.77 -0.31
C VAL A 105 2.40 0.26 1.12
N ASP A 106 1.88 -0.94 1.24
CA ASP A 106 1.62 -1.69 2.47
C ASP A 106 2.65 -2.80 2.62
N SER A 107 3.89 -2.39 2.86
CA SER A 107 5.05 -3.29 2.89
C SER A 107 5.75 -3.25 4.24
N THR A 108 6.71 -4.13 4.43
CA THR A 108 7.63 -4.09 5.57
C THR A 108 8.56 -2.86 5.48
N ASP A 109 9.21 -2.56 6.59
CA ASP A 109 10.25 -1.53 6.67
C ASP A 109 11.35 -1.71 5.61
N PRO A 110 12.16 -0.67 5.32
CA PRO A 110 13.20 -0.68 4.28
C PRO A 110 14.39 -1.58 4.64
N ILE A 111 14.13 -2.87 4.85
CA ILE A 111 15.11 -3.91 5.20
C ILE A 111 14.99 -5.07 4.21
N GLY A 112 16.12 -5.45 3.60
CA GLY A 112 16.18 -6.58 2.68
C GLY A 112 15.35 -6.35 1.40
N PRO A 113 14.41 -7.24 1.05
CA PRO A 113 13.61 -7.12 -0.18
C PRO A 113 12.79 -5.82 -0.26
N GLY A 114 12.43 -5.22 0.89
CA GLY A 114 11.66 -3.98 0.97
C GLY A 114 12.45 -2.71 0.61
N GLU A 115 13.79 -2.74 0.63
CA GLU A 115 14.61 -1.52 0.40
C GLU A 115 14.32 -0.82 -0.93
N GLY A 116 14.03 -1.59 -1.96
CA GLY A 116 13.73 -1.09 -3.30
C GLY A 116 12.46 -0.23 -3.37
N LEU A 117 11.49 -0.46 -2.49
CA LEU A 117 10.23 0.28 -2.39
C LEU A 117 10.41 1.71 -1.80
N PHE A 118 11.61 2.04 -1.33
CA PHE A 118 11.95 3.35 -0.76
C PHE A 118 12.95 4.14 -1.63
N THR A 119 13.11 3.76 -2.90
CA THR A 119 13.98 4.45 -3.85
C THR A 119 13.27 5.62 -4.54
N THR A 120 14.05 6.61 -5.01
CA THR A 120 13.51 7.72 -5.81
C THR A 120 12.91 7.20 -7.12
N GLU A 121 13.53 6.18 -7.73
CA GLU A 121 13.07 5.56 -8.97
C GLU A 121 11.69 4.90 -8.77
N PHE A 122 11.50 4.13 -7.69
CA PHE A 122 10.21 3.54 -7.36
C PHE A 122 9.11 4.59 -7.20
N TYR A 123 9.37 5.65 -6.43
CA TYR A 123 8.39 6.74 -6.24
C TYR A 123 8.09 7.48 -7.55
N GLN A 124 9.09 7.65 -8.42
CA GLN A 124 8.87 8.24 -9.74
C GLN A 124 8.00 7.33 -10.62
N ASN A 125 8.23 6.02 -10.59
CA ASN A 125 7.41 5.06 -11.31
C ASN A 125 5.96 5.04 -10.78
N CYS A 126 5.77 5.08 -9.46
CA CYS A 126 4.44 5.25 -8.87
C CYS A 126 3.76 6.54 -9.35
N PHE A 127 4.50 7.67 -9.37
CA PHE A 127 3.96 8.94 -9.85
C PHE A 127 3.51 8.87 -11.32
N ASN A 128 4.27 8.18 -12.16
CA ASN A 128 4.00 8.06 -13.59
C ASN A 128 2.73 7.25 -13.92
N ILE A 129 2.32 6.35 -13.01
CA ILE A 129 1.12 5.51 -13.16
C ILE A 129 -0.07 5.99 -12.32
N LEU A 130 0.04 7.16 -11.68
CA LEU A 130 -1.07 7.82 -11.00
C LEU A 130 -1.85 8.72 -11.96
N SER A 131 -3.17 8.77 -11.79
CA SER A 131 -4.02 9.77 -12.43
C SER A 131 -3.72 11.19 -11.92
N ASP A 132 -4.20 12.23 -12.60
CA ASP A 132 -3.90 13.63 -12.27
C ASP A 132 -4.19 14.02 -10.82
N ASN A 133 -5.22 13.44 -10.21
CA ASN A 133 -5.58 13.63 -8.81
C ASN A 133 -5.28 12.39 -7.97
N GLY A 134 -4.39 11.52 -8.46
CA GLY A 134 -4.04 10.28 -7.79
C GLY A 134 -3.24 10.51 -6.51
N ILE A 135 -3.36 9.58 -5.58
CA ILE A 135 -2.72 9.63 -4.26
C ILE A 135 -1.79 8.44 -4.12
N LEU A 136 -0.58 8.68 -3.60
CA LEU A 136 0.32 7.66 -3.08
C LEU A 136 0.26 7.71 -1.55
N VAL A 137 -0.02 6.59 -0.91
CA VAL A 137 0.20 6.38 0.53
C VAL A 137 1.33 5.39 0.71
N ASN A 138 2.29 5.74 1.54
CA ASN A 138 3.43 4.88 1.83
C ASN A 138 3.52 4.67 3.34
N GLN A 139 3.41 3.42 3.78
CA GLN A 139 3.73 3.05 5.15
C GLN A 139 5.18 3.43 5.45
N SER A 140 5.44 3.92 6.62
CA SER A 140 6.77 4.33 7.05
C SER A 140 6.92 4.17 8.56
N GLU A 141 8.17 4.16 9.01
CA GLU A 141 8.54 4.18 10.42
C GLU A 141 7.94 5.36 11.18
N SER A 142 7.75 5.16 12.48
CA SER A 142 7.17 6.17 13.36
C SER A 142 8.01 7.45 13.45
N PRO A 143 7.41 8.64 13.28
CA PRO A 143 8.10 9.92 13.45
C PRO A 143 8.43 10.24 14.91
N TYR A 144 7.82 9.56 15.88
CA TYR A 144 7.88 9.90 17.30
C TYR A 144 9.09 9.32 18.03
N TYR A 145 9.81 8.38 17.41
CA TYR A 145 11.00 7.77 18.00
C TYR A 145 12.23 8.18 17.20
N ASP A 146 13.18 8.86 17.82
CA ASP A 146 14.38 9.42 17.17
C ASP A 146 15.14 8.37 16.35
N GLN A 147 15.27 7.16 16.90
CA GLN A 147 15.99 6.06 16.22
C GLN A 147 15.35 5.61 14.91
N PHE A 148 14.04 5.79 14.71
CA PHE A 148 13.29 5.39 13.52
C PHE A 148 12.97 6.58 12.60
N SER A 149 12.95 7.81 13.13
CA SER A 149 12.57 9.02 12.39
C SER A 149 13.49 9.32 11.19
N HIS A 150 14.71 8.77 11.18
CA HIS A 150 15.67 9.01 10.08
C HIS A 150 15.22 8.40 8.76
N GLU A 151 14.73 7.16 8.76
CA GLU A 151 14.26 6.49 7.54
C GLU A 151 12.99 7.14 7.00
N MET A 152 12.05 7.47 7.87
CA MET A 152 10.86 8.22 7.49
C MET A 152 11.22 9.58 6.86
N LYS A 153 12.15 10.34 7.44
CA LYS A 153 12.61 11.64 6.90
C LYS A 153 13.29 11.47 5.53
N ARG A 154 14.05 10.39 5.33
CA ARG A 154 14.70 10.08 4.04
C ARG A 154 13.65 9.74 2.97
N ALA A 155 12.69 8.88 3.28
CA ALA A 155 11.59 8.53 2.38
C ALA A 155 10.75 9.77 2.03
N HIS A 156 10.31 10.53 3.04
CA HIS A 156 9.55 11.76 2.85
C HIS A 156 10.27 12.81 1.98
N LYS A 157 11.60 12.98 2.15
CA LYS A 157 12.39 13.87 1.30
C LYS A 157 12.37 13.47 -0.17
N LYS A 158 12.46 12.16 -0.46
CA LYS A 158 12.38 11.63 -1.83
C LYS A 158 10.99 11.88 -2.43
N ILE A 159 9.94 11.55 -1.69
CA ILE A 159 8.54 11.74 -2.10
C ILE A 159 8.27 13.23 -2.38
N LYS A 160 8.67 14.12 -1.48
CA LYS A 160 8.48 15.58 -1.61
C LYS A 160 9.16 16.20 -2.84
N ASN A 161 10.19 15.56 -3.37
CA ASN A 161 10.85 16.02 -4.59
C ASN A 161 10.11 15.63 -5.87
N ILE A 162 9.19 14.68 -5.79
CA ILE A 162 8.42 14.12 -6.92
C ILE A 162 6.97 14.60 -6.89
N PHE A 163 6.34 14.53 -5.72
CA PHE A 163 4.93 14.88 -5.54
C PHE A 163 4.77 16.35 -5.17
N PRO A 164 3.82 17.08 -5.78
CA PRO A 164 3.60 18.50 -5.48
C PRO A 164 3.10 18.75 -4.06
N ILE A 165 2.39 17.79 -3.48
CA ILE A 165 1.88 17.81 -2.11
C ILE A 165 2.32 16.54 -1.40
N SER A 166 2.91 16.69 -0.21
CA SER A 166 3.30 15.56 0.63
C SER A 166 3.00 15.87 2.10
N LYS A 167 2.37 14.95 2.79
CA LYS A 167 1.96 15.04 4.21
C LYS A 167 2.35 13.77 4.94
N VAL A 168 2.63 13.89 6.22
CA VAL A 168 2.80 12.77 7.18
C VAL A 168 1.63 12.84 8.15
N TYR A 169 1.03 11.70 8.47
CA TYR A 169 -0.09 11.57 9.39
C TYR A 169 0.01 10.28 10.21
#